data_8d81a880056b6ca92dd2dba9a641d549
#
_entry.id   8d81a880056b6ca92dd2dba9a641d549
#
_cell.length_a   1.000
_cell.length_b   1.000
_cell.length_c   1.000
_cell.angle_alpha   90.00
_cell.angle_beta   90.00
_cell.angle_gamma   90.00
#
_symmetry.space_group_name_H-M   'P 1'
#
loop_
_entity.id
_entity.type
_entity.pdbx_description
1 polymer ?
#
loop_
_entity_poly.entity_id
_entity_poly.type
_entity_poly.pdbx_seq_one_letter_code
_entity_poly.pdbx_strand_id
1 'polypeptide(L)'
;MSESNKKNKYLFVVLVFYGFTLLLNPLLISDLYAYTNKNSHLIEEDHLDDEEDGVDDIEKVCPEKRKVAPAPQEFINKINPLRKEPRNLKKGKVLYRLKARKACKYCHGMEGKGDGSMADLMDNAPRNLTCKKYMNKITDGELFWVIKKGIVEGGMPSYNHLSDKKIWQLIQYIRTFSS
;
A
#
# COMPACT_ATOMS: atom_id res chain seq x y z
N MET A 1 -24.91 -39.58 1.27
CA MET A 1 -25.46 -38.19 1.44
C MET A 1 -24.58 -37.48 2.41
N SER A 2 -23.83 -36.48 1.93
CA SER A 2 -22.74 -35.78 2.63
C SER A 2 -23.25 -34.95 3.80
N GLU A 3 -22.52 -34.93 4.92
CA GLU A 3 -22.81 -34.11 6.13
C GLU A 3 -22.99 -32.60 5.84
N SER A 4 -22.40 -32.11 4.76
CA SER A 4 -22.54 -30.73 4.28
C SER A 4 -23.97 -30.36 3.97
N ASN A 5 -24.79 -31.30 3.48
CA ASN A 5 -26.19 -31.05 3.09
C ASN A 5 -27.15 -30.97 4.29
N LYS A 6 -26.78 -31.55 5.43
CA LYS A 6 -27.58 -31.44 6.67
C LYS A 6 -27.39 -30.07 7.34
N LYS A 7 -26.16 -29.55 7.39
CA LYS A 7 -25.88 -28.22 7.98
C LYS A 7 -26.57 -27.07 7.26
N ASN A 8 -26.65 -27.13 5.92
CA ASN A 8 -27.37 -26.10 5.14
C ASN A 8 -28.89 -26.11 5.35
N LYS A 9 -29.51 -27.28 5.57
CA LYS A 9 -30.95 -27.35 5.89
C LYS A 9 -31.28 -26.75 7.25
N TYR A 10 -30.48 -26.98 8.28
CA TYR A 10 -30.70 -26.39 9.60
C TYR A 10 -30.51 -24.88 9.60
N LEU A 11 -29.51 -24.38 8.86
CA LEU A 11 -29.27 -22.92 8.74
C LEU A 11 -30.46 -22.22 8.05
N PHE A 12 -31.03 -22.84 7.02
CA PHE A 12 -32.20 -22.28 6.31
C PHE A 12 -33.47 -22.26 7.18
N VAL A 13 -33.69 -23.30 7.96
CA VAL A 13 -34.84 -23.40 8.89
C VAL A 13 -34.71 -22.36 10.01
N VAL A 14 -33.52 -22.15 10.57
CA VAL A 14 -33.27 -21.15 11.63
C VAL A 14 -33.48 -19.73 11.09
N LEU A 15 -33.05 -19.42 9.88
CA LEU A 15 -33.23 -18.09 9.26
C LEU A 15 -34.72 -17.80 8.94
N VAL A 16 -35.49 -18.80 8.53
CA VAL A 16 -36.94 -18.65 8.27
C VAL A 16 -37.69 -18.43 9.57
N PHE A 17 -37.36 -19.17 10.66
CA PHE A 17 -38.00 -18.96 11.95
C PHE A 17 -37.65 -17.62 12.58
N TYR A 18 -36.42 -17.14 12.49
CA TYR A 18 -36.01 -15.82 12.98
C TYR A 18 -36.66 -14.68 12.18
N GLY A 19 -36.76 -14.83 10.85
CA GLY A 19 -37.44 -13.85 10.00
C GLY A 19 -38.95 -13.73 10.31
N PHE A 20 -39.59 -14.83 10.66
CA PHE A 20 -41.04 -14.84 10.98
C PHE A 20 -41.36 -14.26 12.37
N THR A 21 -40.48 -14.43 13.35
CA THR A 21 -40.63 -13.84 14.67
C THR A 21 -40.44 -12.32 14.69
N LEU A 22 -39.61 -11.76 13.79
CA LEU A 22 -39.42 -10.31 13.65
C LEU A 22 -40.66 -9.61 13.07
N LEU A 23 -41.45 -10.29 12.24
CA LEU A 23 -42.66 -9.73 11.61
C LEU A 23 -43.85 -9.69 12.58
N LEU A 24 -43.80 -10.42 13.70
CA LEU A 24 -44.93 -10.53 14.68
C LEU A 24 -44.75 -9.71 15.96
N ASN A 25 -43.62 -8.98 16.11
CA ASN A 25 -43.37 -8.25 17.33
C ASN A 25 -43.18 -6.74 17.06
N PRO A 26 -44.27 -5.95 17.08
CA PRO A 26 -44.24 -4.50 16.84
C PRO A 26 -43.39 -3.72 17.86
N LEU A 27 -43.14 -4.29 19.04
CA LEU A 27 -42.28 -3.67 20.06
C LEU A 27 -40.81 -3.63 19.69
N LEU A 28 -40.31 -4.62 18.91
CA LEU A 28 -38.93 -4.65 18.43
C LEU A 28 -38.68 -3.65 17.31
N ILE A 29 -39.74 -3.28 16.57
CA ILE A 29 -39.63 -2.30 15.48
C ILE A 29 -39.56 -0.89 16.08
N SER A 30 -40.24 -0.61 17.18
CA SER A 30 -40.20 0.68 17.85
C SER A 30 -38.82 0.97 18.46
N ASP A 31 -38.15 -0.06 19.00
CA ASP A 31 -36.81 0.09 19.56
C ASP A 31 -35.74 0.30 18.48
N LEU A 32 -35.91 -0.36 17.32
CA LEU A 32 -35.01 -0.16 16.17
C LEU A 32 -35.19 1.24 15.56
N TYR A 33 -36.43 1.74 15.51
CA TYR A 33 -36.72 3.09 15.02
C TYR A 33 -36.21 4.17 15.99
N ALA A 34 -36.32 3.94 17.30
CA ALA A 34 -35.78 4.83 18.33
C ALA A 34 -34.23 4.86 18.31
N TYR A 35 -33.57 3.70 18.04
CA TYR A 35 -32.13 3.61 17.95
C TYR A 35 -31.58 4.35 16.71
N THR A 36 -32.24 4.23 15.57
CA THR A 36 -31.83 4.94 14.34
C THR A 36 -32.06 6.46 14.45
N ASN A 37 -33.16 6.89 15.10
CA ASN A 37 -33.47 8.30 15.24
C ASN A 37 -32.59 9.00 16.30
N LYS A 38 -32.09 8.25 17.31
CA LYS A 38 -31.17 8.81 18.31
C LYS A 38 -29.75 9.03 17.76
N ASN A 39 -29.36 8.27 16.75
CA ASN A 39 -28.05 8.43 16.09
C ASN A 39 -28.06 9.41 14.92
N SER A 40 -29.21 9.82 14.41
CA SER A 40 -29.31 10.85 13.36
C SER A 40 -29.15 12.28 13.90
N HIS A 41 -29.21 12.49 15.20
CA HIS A 41 -29.01 13.81 15.83
C HIS A 41 -27.53 14.11 16.20
N LEU A 42 -26.60 13.17 15.91
CA LEU A 42 -25.17 13.38 16.13
C LEU A 42 -24.42 13.80 14.84
N ILE A 43 -25.17 14.18 13.81
CA ILE A 43 -24.60 14.80 12.60
C ILE A 43 -25.19 16.23 12.52
N GLU A 44 -24.93 17.02 13.54
CA GLU A 44 -25.10 18.47 13.47
C GLU A 44 -23.73 19.15 13.60
N GLU A 45 -23.36 19.83 12.52
CA GLU A 45 -22.56 21.03 12.45
C GLU A 45 -21.23 21.02 13.22
N ASP A 46 -20.23 20.28 12.70
CA ASP A 46 -18.85 20.70 12.93
C ASP A 46 -18.44 21.69 11.85
N HIS A 47 -18.10 22.85 12.33
CA HIS A 47 -17.50 23.97 11.67
C HIS A 47 -16.57 23.56 10.52
N LEU A 48 -16.79 24.16 9.37
CA LEU A 48 -15.78 24.34 8.33
C LEU A 48 -14.71 25.27 8.90
N ASP A 49 -13.84 24.72 9.74
CA ASP A 49 -12.58 25.35 10.06
C ASP A 49 -11.62 25.00 8.94
N ASP A 50 -11.09 26.03 8.33
CA ASP A 50 -10.24 26.05 7.17
C ASP A 50 -9.11 25.00 7.29
N GLU A 51 -9.17 23.93 6.45
CA GLU A 51 -8.12 22.95 6.31
C GLU A 51 -6.86 23.55 5.64
N GLU A 52 -6.11 24.35 6.38
CA GLU A 52 -4.72 24.69 6.02
C GLU A 52 -3.71 23.61 6.43
N ASP A 53 -4.13 22.56 7.15
CA ASP A 53 -3.22 21.57 7.76
C ASP A 53 -2.74 20.45 6.82
N GLY A 54 -3.27 20.37 5.60
CA GLY A 54 -2.90 19.32 4.63
C GLY A 54 -1.50 19.44 4.02
N VAL A 55 -0.86 20.61 4.11
CA VAL A 55 0.45 20.88 3.48
C VAL A 55 1.60 20.39 4.34
N ASP A 56 1.52 20.55 5.65
CA ASP A 56 2.59 20.16 6.59
C ASP A 56 2.73 18.64 6.72
N ASP A 57 1.63 17.90 6.67
CA ASP A 57 1.65 16.43 6.71
C ASP A 57 2.22 15.81 5.42
N ILE A 58 1.97 16.42 4.26
CA ILE A 58 2.55 15.98 2.98
C ILE A 58 4.06 16.21 2.98
N GLU A 59 4.55 17.30 3.54
CA GLU A 59 5.97 17.61 3.60
C GLU A 59 6.72 16.68 4.58
N LYS A 60 6.09 16.30 5.69
CA LYS A 60 6.63 15.34 6.68
C LYS A 60 6.70 13.92 6.12
N VAL A 61 5.71 13.50 5.34
CA VAL A 61 5.64 12.17 4.71
C VAL A 61 6.47 12.09 3.43
N CYS A 62 6.74 13.22 2.79
CA CYS A 62 7.49 13.35 1.54
C CYS A 62 8.68 14.30 1.67
N PRO A 63 9.67 14.04 2.52
CA PRO A 63 10.79 14.93 2.74
C PRO A 63 11.60 15.15 1.46
N GLU A 64 11.84 16.41 1.12
CA GLU A 64 12.40 16.84 -0.16
C GLU A 64 13.89 16.56 -0.33
N LYS A 65 14.63 16.52 0.77
CA LYS A 65 16.10 16.55 0.73
C LYS A 65 16.70 15.19 1.02
N ARG A 66 17.09 14.47 -0.05
CA ARG A 66 17.96 13.31 0.06
C ARG A 66 19.19 13.50 -0.83
N LYS A 67 20.35 13.48 -0.22
CA LYS A 67 21.62 13.46 -0.94
C LYS A 67 21.86 12.04 -1.48
N VAL A 68 21.42 11.78 -2.70
CA VAL A 68 21.76 10.57 -3.44
C VAL A 68 22.63 11.00 -4.59
N ALA A 69 23.74 10.30 -4.83
CA ALA A 69 24.56 10.57 -6.00
C ALA A 69 23.70 10.45 -7.27
N PRO A 70 23.82 11.40 -8.21
CA PRO A 70 23.05 11.37 -9.45
C PRO A 70 23.42 10.12 -10.25
N ALA A 71 22.41 9.50 -10.86
CA ALA A 71 22.66 8.39 -11.77
C ALA A 71 23.44 8.88 -12.99
N PRO A 72 24.39 8.07 -13.54
CA PRO A 72 25.04 8.40 -14.80
C PRO A 72 24.03 8.60 -15.92
N GLN A 73 24.32 9.51 -16.85
CA GLN A 73 23.40 9.89 -17.93
C GLN A 73 22.92 8.70 -18.77
N GLU A 74 23.79 7.71 -18.95
CA GLU A 74 23.50 6.47 -19.66
C GLU A 74 22.38 5.63 -18.98
N PHE A 75 22.19 5.80 -17.67
CA PHE A 75 21.08 5.17 -16.93
C PHE A 75 19.83 6.03 -16.95
N ILE A 76 19.96 7.34 -16.79
CA ILE A 76 18.82 8.28 -16.76
C ILE A 76 17.92 8.08 -17.98
N ASN A 77 18.53 7.87 -19.15
CA ASN A 77 17.83 7.71 -20.43
C ASN A 77 17.26 6.28 -20.66
N LYS A 78 17.52 5.33 -19.75
CA LYS A 78 16.99 3.97 -19.91
C LYS A 78 15.49 3.94 -19.63
N ILE A 79 14.77 3.36 -20.57
CA ILE A 79 13.33 3.10 -20.46
C ILE A 79 13.15 1.63 -20.08
N ASN A 80 12.14 1.33 -19.26
CA ASN A 80 11.82 -0.04 -18.92
C ASN A 80 11.39 -0.82 -20.19
N PRO A 81 12.15 -1.84 -20.62
CA PRO A 81 11.87 -2.56 -21.86
C PRO A 81 10.72 -3.56 -21.74
N LEU A 82 10.22 -3.79 -20.51
CA LEU A 82 9.17 -4.77 -20.29
C LEU A 82 7.79 -4.16 -20.49
N ARG A 83 6.92 -4.90 -21.19
CA ARG A 83 5.50 -4.52 -21.28
C ARG A 83 4.86 -4.48 -19.89
N LYS A 84 3.94 -3.53 -19.68
CA LYS A 84 3.10 -3.46 -18.46
C LYS A 84 2.06 -4.58 -18.50
N GLU A 85 2.47 -5.77 -18.05
CA GLU A 85 1.64 -6.97 -18.02
C GLU A 85 1.44 -7.44 -16.57
N PRO A 86 0.27 -8.00 -16.21
CA PRO A 86 0.00 -8.52 -14.87
C PRO A 86 1.05 -9.51 -14.37
N ARG A 87 1.63 -10.30 -15.29
CA ARG A 87 2.69 -11.26 -14.98
C ARG A 87 3.98 -10.59 -14.50
N ASN A 88 4.40 -9.50 -15.13
CA ASN A 88 5.59 -8.76 -14.75
C ASN A 88 5.37 -8.05 -13.41
N LEU A 89 4.22 -7.43 -13.23
CA LEU A 89 3.81 -6.80 -11.99
C LEU A 89 3.78 -7.78 -10.82
N LYS A 90 3.19 -8.97 -11.01
CA LYS A 90 3.16 -10.04 -9.99
C LYS A 90 4.58 -10.47 -9.59
N LYS A 91 5.49 -10.61 -10.55
CA LYS A 91 6.89 -10.97 -10.27
C LYS A 91 7.62 -9.87 -9.50
N GLY A 92 7.41 -8.60 -9.87
CA GLY A 92 7.94 -7.46 -9.13
C GLY A 92 7.44 -7.42 -7.69
N LYS A 93 6.13 -7.63 -7.48
CA LYS A 93 5.52 -7.73 -6.14
C LYS A 93 6.16 -8.85 -5.30
N VAL A 94 6.39 -10.03 -5.89
CA VAL A 94 7.04 -11.14 -5.20
C VAL A 94 8.46 -10.75 -4.79
N LEU A 95 9.25 -10.15 -5.68
CA LEU A 95 10.62 -9.70 -5.38
C LEU A 95 10.65 -8.67 -4.25
N TYR A 96 9.75 -7.69 -4.28
CA TYR A 96 9.64 -6.65 -3.25
C TYR A 96 9.31 -7.24 -1.87
N ARG A 97 8.44 -8.26 -1.82
CA ARG A 97 7.86 -8.83 -0.60
C ARG A 97 8.48 -10.14 -0.14
N LEU A 98 9.60 -10.56 -0.72
CA LEU A 98 10.30 -11.80 -0.33
C LEU A 98 10.52 -11.86 1.19
N LYS A 99 10.57 -13.08 1.75
CA LYS A 99 11.00 -13.33 3.13
C LYS A 99 12.54 -13.45 3.25
N ALA A 100 13.30 -12.75 2.41
CA ALA A 100 14.75 -12.73 2.43
C ALA A 100 15.26 -11.51 3.20
N ARG A 101 16.41 -11.64 3.89
CA ARG A 101 16.98 -10.60 4.78
C ARG A 101 17.09 -9.21 4.18
N LYS A 102 17.22 -9.08 2.86
CA LYS A 102 17.38 -7.81 2.14
C LYS A 102 16.17 -7.49 1.26
N ALA A 103 14.97 -7.96 1.61
CA ALA A 103 13.79 -7.61 0.82
C ALA A 103 13.39 -6.14 1.04
N CYS A 104 12.96 -5.49 -0.02
CA CYS A 104 12.66 -4.05 -0.05
C CYS A 104 11.66 -3.62 1.04
N LYS A 105 10.68 -4.48 1.33
CA LYS A 105 9.63 -4.24 2.33
C LYS A 105 10.16 -3.98 3.74
N TYR A 106 11.32 -4.52 4.09
CA TYR A 106 11.85 -4.36 5.45
C TYR A 106 12.33 -2.94 5.75
N CYS A 107 12.77 -2.22 4.72
CA CYS A 107 13.10 -0.80 4.82
C CYS A 107 11.97 0.10 4.30
N HIS A 108 11.44 -0.20 3.11
CA HIS A 108 10.46 0.66 2.46
C HIS A 108 9.00 0.42 2.90
N GLY A 109 8.74 -0.57 3.76
CA GLY A 109 7.38 -0.94 4.19
C GLY A 109 6.63 -1.79 3.17
N MET A 110 5.54 -2.42 3.60
CA MET A 110 4.70 -3.27 2.74
C MET A 110 3.96 -2.46 1.66
N GLU A 111 3.67 -1.21 1.97
CA GLU A 111 2.96 -0.25 1.12
C GLU A 111 3.88 0.80 0.49
N GLY A 112 5.18 0.71 0.74
CA GLY A 112 6.17 1.62 0.18
C GLY A 112 6.29 2.97 0.88
N LYS A 113 5.74 3.13 2.09
CA LYS A 113 5.75 4.39 2.84
C LYS A 113 7.10 4.76 3.45
N GLY A 114 8.10 3.87 3.42
CA GLY A 114 9.39 4.06 4.07
C GLY A 114 9.39 3.67 5.55
N ASP A 115 8.34 3.02 6.01
CA ASP A 115 8.01 2.63 7.39
C ASP A 115 8.26 1.13 7.66
N GLY A 116 9.19 0.53 6.95
CA GLY A 116 9.53 -0.88 7.15
C GLY A 116 10.18 -1.15 8.52
N SER A 117 10.11 -2.39 8.99
CA SER A 117 10.62 -2.81 10.31
C SER A 117 12.13 -2.57 10.53
N MET A 118 12.86 -2.25 9.48
CA MET A 118 14.28 -1.88 9.53
C MET A 118 14.52 -0.38 9.23
N ALA A 119 13.47 0.41 9.07
CA ALA A 119 13.60 1.82 8.69
C ALA A 119 14.37 2.62 9.74
N ASP A 120 14.08 2.40 11.01
CA ASP A 120 14.70 3.11 12.13
C ASP A 120 16.19 2.72 12.37
N LEU A 121 16.65 1.65 11.73
CA LEU A 121 18.04 1.20 11.80
C LEU A 121 18.93 1.84 10.71
N MET A 122 18.36 2.69 9.86
CA MET A 122 19.07 3.31 8.75
C MET A 122 19.46 4.73 9.10
N ASP A 123 20.70 5.13 8.79
CA ASP A 123 21.21 6.49 8.98
C ASP A 123 20.36 7.53 8.21
N ASN A 124 19.87 7.13 7.07
CA ASN A 124 18.91 7.91 6.28
C ASN A 124 17.62 7.12 6.13
N ALA A 125 16.49 7.72 6.55
CA ALA A 125 15.19 7.09 6.43
C ALA A 125 14.94 6.56 4.99
N PRO A 126 14.41 5.35 4.80
CA PRO A 126 14.10 4.82 3.48
C PRO A 126 13.12 5.73 2.73
N ARG A 127 13.28 5.84 1.40
CA ARG A 127 12.39 6.67 0.59
C ARG A 127 10.95 6.20 0.70
N ASN A 128 10.04 7.14 0.92
CA ASN A 128 8.62 6.92 0.74
C ASN A 128 8.31 6.84 -0.77
N LEU A 129 7.99 5.65 -1.24
CA LEU A 129 7.73 5.35 -2.65
C LEU A 129 6.30 5.75 -3.08
N THR A 130 5.44 6.15 -2.12
CA THR A 130 4.09 6.64 -2.42
C THR A 130 4.06 8.11 -2.79
N CYS A 131 5.16 8.82 -2.55
CA CYS A 131 5.31 10.24 -2.82
C CYS A 131 5.29 10.56 -4.32
N LYS A 132 4.14 10.85 -4.90
CA LYS A 132 3.99 11.19 -6.33
C LYS A 132 4.89 12.34 -6.77
N LYS A 133 4.95 13.41 -5.97
CA LYS A 133 5.74 14.63 -6.24
C LYS A 133 7.20 14.30 -6.57
N TYR A 134 7.80 13.33 -5.88
CA TYR A 134 9.20 12.95 -6.07
C TYR A 134 9.36 11.74 -6.99
N MET A 135 8.52 10.74 -6.85
CA MET A 135 8.62 9.53 -7.66
C MET A 135 8.40 9.81 -9.15
N ASN A 136 7.57 10.81 -9.50
CA ASN A 136 7.35 11.20 -10.89
C ASN A 136 8.54 11.95 -11.51
N LYS A 137 9.43 12.52 -10.69
CA LYS A 137 10.66 13.20 -11.17
C LYS A 137 11.81 12.23 -11.40
N ILE A 138 11.76 11.04 -10.81
CA ILE A 138 12.81 10.02 -10.91
C ILE A 138 12.50 9.12 -12.10
N THR A 139 13.43 8.97 -13.03
CA THR A 139 13.26 8.10 -14.20
C THR A 139 13.33 6.61 -13.81
N ASP A 140 12.80 5.73 -14.66
CA ASP A 140 12.93 4.28 -14.45
C ASP A 140 14.40 3.84 -14.52
N GLY A 141 15.20 4.51 -15.33
CA GLY A 141 16.63 4.26 -15.43
C GLY A 141 17.40 4.65 -14.17
N GLU A 142 17.03 5.76 -13.50
CA GLU A 142 17.58 6.13 -12.20
C GLU A 142 17.20 5.12 -11.12
N LEU A 143 15.94 4.67 -11.08
CA LEU A 143 15.51 3.61 -10.17
C LEU A 143 16.30 2.30 -10.44
N PHE A 144 16.52 1.97 -11.71
CA PHE A 144 17.31 0.81 -12.09
C PHE A 144 18.74 0.89 -11.56
N TRP A 145 19.38 2.05 -11.75
CA TRP A 145 20.74 2.29 -11.28
C TRP A 145 20.85 2.20 -9.76
N VAL A 146 19.96 2.89 -9.04
CA VAL A 146 19.92 2.89 -7.58
C VAL A 146 19.70 1.48 -7.03
N ILE A 147 18.78 0.72 -7.58
CA ILE A 147 18.53 -0.66 -7.14
C ILE A 147 19.76 -1.54 -7.41
N LYS A 148 20.34 -1.42 -8.59
CA LYS A 148 21.49 -2.24 -8.98
C LYS A 148 22.74 -1.95 -8.17
N LYS A 149 23.03 -0.67 -7.91
CA LYS A 149 24.22 -0.20 -7.20
C LYS A 149 24.06 -0.14 -5.68
N GLY A 150 22.85 0.11 -5.20
CA GLY A 150 22.60 0.48 -3.81
C GLY A 150 23.01 1.92 -3.51
N ILE A 151 22.85 2.32 -2.26
CA ILE A 151 23.25 3.63 -1.72
C ILE A 151 24.04 3.36 -0.44
N VAL A 152 25.35 3.33 -0.54
CA VAL A 152 26.25 2.95 0.57
C VAL A 152 26.05 3.85 1.78
N GLU A 153 26.10 5.17 1.58
CA GLU A 153 25.93 6.17 2.64
C GLU A 153 24.50 6.20 3.21
N GLY A 154 23.52 5.67 2.48
CA GLY A 154 22.13 5.57 2.89
C GLY A 154 21.73 4.20 3.43
N GLY A 155 22.68 3.25 3.49
CA GLY A 155 22.42 1.89 3.98
C GLY A 155 21.60 1.00 3.03
N MET A 156 21.21 1.48 1.83
CA MET A 156 20.51 0.66 0.86
C MET A 156 21.47 -0.34 0.20
N PRO A 157 21.28 -1.66 0.33
CA PRO A 157 22.18 -2.65 -0.25
C PRO A 157 22.10 -2.68 -1.78
N SER A 158 23.19 -3.12 -2.41
CA SER A 158 23.23 -3.42 -3.85
C SER A 158 22.44 -4.69 -4.16
N TYR A 159 21.69 -4.66 -5.27
CA TYR A 159 20.97 -5.81 -5.84
C TYR A 159 21.55 -6.22 -7.19
N ASN A 160 22.87 -6.05 -7.39
CA ASN A 160 23.56 -6.40 -8.63
C ASN A 160 23.48 -7.90 -8.99
N HIS A 161 23.20 -8.76 -8.02
CA HIS A 161 22.95 -10.19 -8.21
C HIS A 161 21.59 -10.49 -8.88
N LEU A 162 20.68 -9.53 -8.93
CA LEU A 162 19.44 -9.67 -9.69
C LEU A 162 19.69 -9.44 -11.18
N SER A 163 19.09 -10.27 -12.03
CA SER A 163 19.10 -9.99 -13.47
C SER A 163 18.37 -8.69 -13.79
N ASP A 164 18.77 -8.01 -14.84
CA ASP A 164 18.16 -6.74 -15.28
C ASP A 164 16.63 -6.86 -15.44
N LYS A 165 16.17 -7.99 -16.00
CA LYS A 165 14.74 -8.29 -16.11
C LYS A 165 14.02 -8.27 -14.77
N LYS A 166 14.63 -8.83 -13.72
CA LYS A 166 14.04 -8.82 -12.36
C LYS A 166 13.98 -7.41 -11.78
N ILE A 167 15.01 -6.60 -12.01
CA ILE A 167 15.04 -5.19 -11.59
C ILE A 167 13.93 -4.41 -12.30
N TRP A 168 13.76 -4.59 -13.61
CA TRP A 168 12.69 -3.95 -14.37
C TRP A 168 11.29 -4.36 -13.92
N GLN A 169 11.09 -5.63 -13.56
CA GLN A 169 9.83 -6.11 -12.97
C GLN A 169 9.57 -5.46 -11.60
N LEU A 170 10.61 -5.32 -10.78
CA LEU A 170 10.55 -4.66 -9.49
C LEU A 170 10.14 -3.19 -9.64
N ILE A 171 10.73 -2.45 -10.61
CA ILE A 171 10.39 -1.06 -10.90
C ILE A 171 8.93 -0.91 -11.29
N GLN A 172 8.39 -1.80 -12.13
CA GLN A 172 6.96 -1.78 -12.46
C GLN A 172 6.07 -1.86 -11.21
N TYR A 173 6.45 -2.71 -10.25
CA TYR A 173 5.70 -2.81 -9.00
C TYR A 173 5.88 -1.57 -8.12
N ILE A 174 7.10 -1.04 -7.99
CA ILE A 174 7.38 0.19 -7.23
C ILE A 174 6.53 1.36 -7.75
N ARG A 175 6.38 1.49 -9.06
CA ARG A 175 5.54 2.54 -9.67
C ARG A 175 4.07 2.47 -9.28
N THR A 176 3.57 1.31 -8.86
CA THR A 176 2.18 1.21 -8.38
C THR A 176 1.92 1.90 -7.04
N PHE A 177 2.95 2.23 -6.29
CA PHE A 177 2.78 2.95 -5.02
C PHE A 177 2.50 4.44 -5.23
N SER A 178 2.96 5.02 -6.34
CA SER A 178 2.82 6.44 -6.66
C SER A 178 1.92 6.72 -7.88
N SER A 179 1.19 5.72 -8.37
CA SER A 179 0.25 5.85 -9.49
C SER A 179 -1.08 6.47 -9.06
#